data_1bde82e387fc535f2d5d57cfcb5d20ea
#
_entry.id   1bde82e387fc535f2d5d57cfcb5d20ea
#
_cell.length_a   1.000
_cell.length_b   1.000
_cell.length_c   1.000
_cell.angle_alpha   90.00
_cell.angle_beta   90.00
_cell.angle_gamma   90.00
#
_symmetry.space_group_name_H-M   'P 1'
#
loop_
_entity.id
_entity.type
_entity.pdbx_description
1 polymer ?
#
loop_
_entity_poly.entity_id
_entity_poly.type
_entity_poly.pdbx_seq_one_letter_code
_entity_poly.pdbx_strand_id
1 'polypeptide(L)'
;MISDFSARRSRWLAGLTPMTEPALEAESALPVAGIVDRVVEASRSRPVVVTAPPGSGKTTLVPAALLDDLAPHGHVTLLQPRRLAARAVASRIAAIRGSPLGGEVGFRVRFESRTGRDTRLAVETTGIMLRRLLDDLSLPGIDAVVLDEFHERTIEMDLVLGLLIRVRDTLRPDLRIVVMSATLD
;
A
#
# COMPACT_ATOMS: atom_id res chain seq x y z
N MET A 1 -8.95 -22.81 8.98
CA MET A 1 -8.55 -21.75 8.01
C MET A 1 -7.56 -20.74 8.59
N ILE A 2 -6.98 -21.02 9.76
CA ILE A 2 -5.94 -20.21 10.45
C ILE A 2 -4.51 -20.68 10.08
N SER A 3 -4.38 -21.87 9.48
CA SER A 3 -3.07 -22.49 9.18
C SER A 3 -2.33 -21.92 7.96
N ASP A 4 -3.01 -21.16 7.09
CA ASP A 4 -2.43 -20.69 5.83
C ASP A 4 -1.61 -19.40 5.98
N PHE A 5 -1.89 -18.60 7.01
CA PHE A 5 -1.09 -17.41 7.33
C PHE A 5 0.30 -17.78 7.85
N SER A 6 0.40 -18.81 8.69
CA SER A 6 1.69 -19.31 9.19
C SER A 6 2.57 -19.84 8.04
N ALA A 7 1.99 -20.50 7.05
CA ALA A 7 2.71 -21.02 5.88
C ALA A 7 3.12 -19.91 4.89
N ARG A 8 2.30 -18.85 4.73
CA ARG A 8 2.65 -17.66 3.94
C ARG A 8 3.71 -16.83 4.64
N ARG A 9 3.60 -16.69 5.96
CA ARG A 9 4.61 -16.06 6.83
C ARG A 9 5.97 -16.74 6.71
N SER A 10 6.00 -18.07 6.63
CA SER A 10 7.25 -18.83 6.45
C SER A 10 7.86 -18.65 5.05
N ARG A 11 7.06 -18.41 4.03
CA ARG A 11 7.52 -18.04 2.68
C ARG A 11 8.06 -16.61 2.58
N TRP A 12 7.54 -15.70 3.38
CA TRP A 12 8.08 -14.37 3.62
C TRP A 12 9.54 -14.42 4.08
N LEU A 13 9.85 -15.39 4.95
CA LEU A 13 11.15 -15.53 5.59
C LEU A 13 12.19 -16.27 4.73
N ALA A 14 11.76 -17.02 3.72
CA ALA A 14 12.67 -17.87 2.93
C ALA A 14 13.44 -17.13 1.81
N GLY A 15 13.07 -15.89 1.49
CA GLY A 15 13.71 -15.09 0.43
C GLY A 15 14.34 -13.78 0.92
N LEU A 16 14.34 -13.50 2.23
CA LEU A 16 14.82 -12.24 2.80
C LEU A 16 16.07 -12.48 3.65
N THR A 17 16.99 -11.52 3.60
CA THR A 17 18.02 -11.38 4.63
C THR A 17 17.31 -11.37 6.00
N PRO A 18 17.76 -12.15 6.99
CA PRO A 18 16.97 -12.35 8.21
C PRO A 18 16.74 -11.02 8.91
N MET A 19 15.47 -10.58 8.93
CA MET A 19 15.03 -9.63 9.95
C MET A 19 15.30 -10.25 11.31
N THR A 20 15.85 -9.49 12.22
CA THR A 20 16.06 -9.96 13.59
C THR A 20 14.71 -10.31 14.22
N GLU A 21 14.61 -11.42 14.94
CA GLU A 21 13.39 -11.86 15.64
C GLU A 21 12.62 -10.72 16.36
N PRO A 22 13.30 -9.75 17.03
CA PRO A 22 12.62 -8.62 17.66
C PRO A 22 11.81 -7.73 16.72
N ALA A 23 12.20 -7.59 15.45
CA ALA A 23 11.47 -6.77 14.48
C ALA A 23 10.20 -7.46 13.98
N LEU A 24 10.22 -8.78 13.85
CA LEU A 24 9.07 -9.61 13.48
C LEU A 24 8.03 -9.69 14.61
N GLU A 25 8.50 -9.79 15.86
CA GLU A 25 7.64 -9.76 17.03
C GLU A 25 6.96 -8.39 17.20
N ALA A 26 7.70 -7.30 16.98
CA ALA A 26 7.16 -5.95 17.05
C ALA A 26 6.05 -5.71 16.02
N GLU A 27 6.16 -6.26 14.80
CA GLU A 27 5.12 -6.10 13.77
C GLU A 27 3.87 -6.95 14.05
N SER A 28 4.05 -8.16 14.58
CA SER A 28 2.90 -9.02 14.94
C SER A 28 2.13 -8.49 16.15
N ALA A 29 2.74 -7.64 16.96
CA ALA A 29 2.09 -6.96 18.08
C ALA A 29 1.28 -5.70 17.68
N LEU A 30 1.37 -5.24 16.41
CA LEU A 30 0.65 -4.06 15.95
C LEU A 30 -0.86 -4.33 15.84
N PRO A 31 -1.71 -3.39 16.29
CA PRO A 31 -3.17 -3.60 16.31
C PRO A 31 -3.79 -3.98 14.96
N VAL A 32 -3.21 -3.49 13.85
CA VAL A 32 -3.71 -3.78 12.50
C VAL A 32 -3.35 -5.20 12.05
N ALA A 33 -2.33 -5.83 12.61
CA ALA A 33 -1.89 -7.18 12.20
C ALA A 33 -3.03 -8.22 12.25
N GLY A 34 -3.94 -8.10 13.21
CA GLY A 34 -5.08 -9.00 13.37
C GLY A 34 -6.18 -8.86 12.32
N ILE A 35 -6.19 -7.78 11.53
CA ILE A 35 -7.23 -7.52 10.53
C ILE A 35 -6.72 -7.49 9.08
N VAL A 36 -5.41 -7.53 8.87
CA VAL A 36 -4.77 -7.37 7.54
C VAL A 36 -5.32 -8.37 6.53
N ASP A 37 -5.45 -9.65 6.90
CA ASP A 37 -5.97 -10.68 6.00
C ASP A 37 -7.41 -10.40 5.56
N ARG A 38 -8.24 -9.88 6.48
CA ARG A 38 -9.61 -9.49 6.17
C ARG A 38 -9.67 -8.28 5.24
N VAL A 39 -8.74 -7.34 5.38
CA VAL A 39 -8.61 -6.18 4.48
C VAL A 39 -8.23 -6.65 3.08
N VAL A 40 -7.23 -7.51 2.97
CA VAL A 40 -6.77 -8.09 1.69
C VAL A 40 -7.91 -8.84 1.01
N GLU A 41 -8.58 -9.74 1.72
CA GLU A 41 -9.70 -10.53 1.18
C GLU A 41 -10.85 -9.64 0.71
N ALA A 42 -11.30 -8.69 1.53
CA ALA A 42 -12.39 -7.78 1.18
C ALA A 42 -12.05 -6.90 -0.02
N SER A 43 -10.78 -6.48 -0.16
CA SER A 43 -10.31 -5.62 -1.26
C SER A 43 -10.45 -6.25 -2.64
N ARG A 44 -10.53 -7.58 -2.74
CA ARG A 44 -10.72 -8.30 -4.01
C ARG A 44 -12.08 -8.02 -4.64
N SER A 45 -13.10 -7.79 -3.82
CA SER A 45 -14.49 -7.64 -4.29
C SER A 45 -15.02 -6.21 -4.21
N ARG A 46 -14.49 -5.38 -3.32
CA ARG A 46 -15.01 -4.01 -3.07
C ARG A 46 -13.92 -3.08 -2.53
N PRO A 47 -14.11 -1.75 -2.64
CA PRO A 47 -13.30 -0.79 -1.88
C PRO A 47 -13.41 -1.03 -0.37
N VAL A 48 -12.31 -0.86 0.35
CA VAL A 48 -12.24 -1.13 1.79
C VAL A 48 -11.78 0.12 2.53
N VAL A 49 -12.41 0.43 3.65
CA VAL A 49 -11.96 1.47 4.58
C VAL A 49 -11.38 0.81 5.81
N VAL A 50 -10.17 1.21 6.19
CA VAL A 50 -9.46 0.75 7.39
C VAL A 50 -9.30 1.92 8.34
N THR A 51 -9.94 1.83 9.50
CA THR A 51 -9.78 2.83 10.56
C THR A 51 -8.97 2.24 11.70
N ALA A 52 -7.87 2.90 12.03
CA ALA A 52 -7.03 2.51 13.16
C ALA A 52 -6.19 3.70 13.62
N PRO A 53 -5.86 3.79 14.93
CA PRO A 53 -5.10 4.90 15.47
C PRO A 53 -3.72 5.03 14.81
N PRO A 54 -3.08 6.22 14.90
CA PRO A 54 -1.69 6.38 14.50
C PRO A 54 -0.79 5.37 15.20
N GLY A 55 0.25 4.90 14.50
CA GLY A 55 1.17 3.89 15.05
C GLY A 55 0.64 2.45 15.07
N SER A 56 -0.58 2.19 14.60
CA SER A 56 -1.17 0.84 14.55
C SER A 56 -0.57 -0.09 13.50
N GLY A 57 0.34 0.39 12.64
CA GLY A 57 0.96 -0.39 11.57
C GLY A 57 0.20 -0.38 10.23
N LYS A 58 -0.92 0.34 10.10
CA LYS A 58 -1.70 0.35 8.85
C LYS A 58 -0.88 0.74 7.62
N THR A 59 -0.07 1.79 7.73
CA THR A 59 0.74 2.33 6.63
C THR A 59 1.81 1.37 6.12
N THR A 60 2.32 0.47 6.96
CA THR A 60 3.37 -0.49 6.60
C THR A 60 2.81 -1.86 6.26
N LEU A 61 1.89 -2.38 7.07
CA LEU A 61 1.42 -3.76 6.93
C LEU A 61 0.41 -3.94 5.80
N VAL A 62 -0.55 -3.01 5.65
CA VAL A 62 -1.62 -3.16 4.65
C VAL A 62 -1.07 -3.14 3.21
N PRO A 63 -0.24 -2.17 2.78
CA PRO A 63 0.32 -2.18 1.43
C PRO A 63 1.24 -3.37 1.17
N ALA A 64 2.01 -3.79 2.17
CA ALA A 64 2.88 -4.95 2.06
C ALA A 64 2.09 -6.25 1.87
N ALA A 65 1.02 -6.45 2.64
CA ALA A 65 0.17 -7.62 2.52
C ALA A 65 -0.59 -7.67 1.17
N LEU A 66 -1.05 -6.52 0.67
CA LEU A 66 -1.64 -6.42 -0.67
C LEU A 66 -0.62 -6.80 -1.75
N LEU A 67 0.63 -6.34 -1.62
CA LEU A 67 1.69 -6.68 -2.56
C LEU A 67 1.95 -8.19 -2.60
N ASP A 68 1.98 -8.84 -1.44
CA ASP A 68 2.22 -10.28 -1.35
C ASP A 68 1.06 -11.09 -1.90
N ASP A 69 -0.17 -10.63 -1.70
CA ASP A 69 -1.36 -11.26 -2.27
C ASP A 69 -1.43 -11.12 -3.80
N LEU A 70 -0.91 -10.03 -4.35
CA LEU A 70 -0.81 -9.77 -5.79
C LEU A 70 0.42 -10.38 -6.45
N ALA A 71 1.30 -11.07 -5.67
CA ALA A 71 2.51 -11.70 -6.24
C ALA A 71 2.18 -12.72 -7.34
N PRO A 72 3.11 -12.94 -8.31
CA PRO A 72 4.47 -12.36 -8.39
C PRO A 72 4.57 -11.04 -9.16
N HIS A 73 3.54 -10.62 -9.90
CA HIS A 73 3.65 -9.52 -10.86
C HIS A 73 2.80 -8.29 -10.53
N GLY A 74 2.01 -8.33 -9.48
CA GLY A 74 1.12 -7.22 -9.14
C GLY A 74 1.86 -6.03 -8.53
N HIS A 75 1.29 -4.84 -8.72
CA HIS A 75 1.85 -3.57 -8.30
C HIS A 75 0.88 -2.82 -7.38
N VAL A 76 1.43 -2.31 -6.30
CA VAL A 76 0.70 -1.50 -5.30
C VAL A 76 1.20 -0.06 -5.35
N THR A 77 0.29 0.88 -5.41
CA THR A 77 0.59 2.30 -5.20
C THR A 77 0.01 2.77 -3.87
N LEU A 78 0.87 3.23 -2.98
CA LEU A 78 0.49 3.84 -1.70
C LEU A 78 0.55 5.36 -1.82
N LEU A 79 -0.56 6.02 -1.59
CA LEU A 79 -0.67 7.48 -1.69
C LEU A 79 -0.48 8.12 -0.32
N GLN A 80 0.41 9.12 -0.30
CA GLN A 80 0.68 9.97 0.85
C GLN A 80 0.40 11.44 0.51
N PRO A 81 -0.24 12.23 1.38
CA PRO A 81 -0.52 13.63 1.08
C PRO A 81 0.75 14.50 1.03
N ARG A 82 1.82 14.07 1.72
CA ARG A 82 3.03 14.88 1.91
C ARG A 82 4.27 14.21 1.35
N ARG A 83 5.09 14.97 0.63
CA ARG A 83 6.33 14.48 -0.01
C ARG A 83 7.32 13.85 0.96
N LEU A 84 7.52 14.47 2.13
CA LEU A 84 8.45 13.96 3.15
C LEU A 84 7.93 12.66 3.75
N ALA A 85 6.62 12.56 4.01
CA ALA A 85 5.99 11.33 4.48
C ALA A 85 6.13 10.21 3.45
N ALA A 86 5.90 10.47 2.16
CA ALA A 86 6.06 9.47 1.11
C ALA A 86 7.47 8.86 1.08
N ARG A 87 8.52 9.67 1.22
CA ARG A 87 9.91 9.19 1.30
C ARG A 87 10.16 8.35 2.55
N ALA A 88 9.73 8.85 3.70
CA ALA A 88 9.94 8.18 4.99
C ALA A 88 9.23 6.83 5.03
N VAL A 89 7.99 6.77 4.55
CA VAL A 89 7.18 5.56 4.46
C VAL A 89 7.83 4.55 3.51
N ALA A 90 8.23 4.99 2.31
CA ALA A 90 8.92 4.10 1.36
C ALA A 90 10.20 3.52 1.94
N SER A 91 11.04 4.35 2.58
CA SER A 91 12.28 3.91 3.24
C SER A 91 12.00 2.90 4.35
N ARG A 92 10.97 3.14 5.16
CA ARG A 92 10.58 2.23 6.24
C ARG A 92 10.08 0.89 5.71
N ILE A 93 9.18 0.89 4.73
CA ILE A 93 8.66 -0.36 4.13
C ILE A 93 9.81 -1.13 3.46
N ALA A 94 10.71 -0.44 2.72
CA ALA A 94 11.88 -1.07 2.12
C ALA A 94 12.78 -1.75 3.17
N ALA A 95 13.07 -1.06 4.28
CA ALA A 95 13.85 -1.61 5.39
C ALA A 95 13.20 -2.84 6.02
N ILE A 96 11.89 -2.78 6.29
CA ILE A 96 11.10 -3.90 6.83
C ILE A 96 11.15 -5.11 5.88
N ARG A 97 11.11 -4.87 4.57
CA ARG A 97 11.16 -5.92 3.56
C ARG A 97 12.58 -6.36 3.18
N GLY A 98 13.61 -5.85 3.85
CA GLY A 98 15.00 -6.18 3.58
C GLY A 98 15.48 -5.79 2.17
N SER A 99 14.80 -4.85 1.52
CA SER A 99 15.04 -4.41 0.14
C SER A 99 15.69 -3.03 0.12
N PRO A 100 16.62 -2.74 -0.79
CA PRO A 100 17.10 -1.37 -0.97
C PRO A 100 15.98 -0.47 -1.49
N LEU A 101 15.97 0.80 -1.07
CA LEU A 101 15.03 1.79 -1.58
C LEU A 101 15.25 2.03 -3.08
N GLY A 102 14.21 1.82 -3.89
CA GLY A 102 14.26 1.80 -5.36
C GLY A 102 14.37 0.38 -5.95
N GLY A 103 14.51 -0.65 -5.10
CA GLY A 103 14.31 -2.04 -5.47
C GLY A 103 12.81 -2.39 -5.51
N GLU A 104 12.37 -3.40 -4.73
CA GLU A 104 10.96 -3.79 -4.66
C GLU A 104 10.04 -2.64 -4.18
N VAL A 105 10.55 -1.81 -3.27
CA VAL A 105 9.85 -0.64 -2.74
C VAL A 105 10.55 0.64 -3.17
N GLY A 106 9.79 1.57 -3.73
CA GLY A 106 10.29 2.87 -4.17
C GLY A 106 9.31 4.00 -3.88
N PHE A 107 9.68 5.22 -4.29
CA PHE A 107 8.78 6.37 -4.18
C PHE A 107 8.83 7.26 -5.42
N ARG A 108 7.75 8.01 -5.66
CA ARG A 108 7.66 9.08 -6.64
C ARG A 108 7.02 10.31 -6.01
N VAL A 109 7.73 11.41 -6.02
CA VAL A 109 7.24 12.72 -5.60
C VAL A 109 7.62 13.76 -6.64
N ARG A 110 7.02 14.94 -6.57
CA ARG A 110 7.34 16.00 -7.53
C ARG A 110 8.85 16.30 -7.52
N PHE A 111 9.47 16.22 -8.69
CA PHE A 111 10.90 16.43 -8.97
C PHE A 111 11.86 15.36 -8.43
N GLU A 112 11.36 14.27 -7.85
CA GLU A 112 12.23 13.20 -7.37
C GLU A 112 11.53 11.84 -7.44
N SER A 113 12.28 10.85 -7.91
CA SER A 113 11.84 9.45 -7.98
C SER A 113 12.99 8.52 -7.63
N ARG A 114 12.68 7.50 -6.84
CA ARG A 114 13.54 6.34 -6.63
C ARG A 114 12.73 5.08 -6.87
N THR A 115 12.63 4.68 -8.13
CA THR A 115 11.97 3.45 -8.56
C THR A 115 12.83 2.79 -9.64
N GLY A 116 12.83 1.46 -9.68
CA GLY A 116 13.51 0.65 -10.69
C GLY A 116 12.54 -0.28 -11.42
N ARG A 117 13.07 -1.20 -12.22
CA ARG A 117 12.28 -2.21 -12.95
C ARG A 117 11.57 -3.19 -12.00
N ASP A 118 12.19 -3.46 -10.85
CA ASP A 118 11.71 -4.40 -9.86
C ASP A 118 10.79 -3.74 -8.82
N THR A 119 10.47 -2.44 -8.98
CA THR A 119 9.61 -1.74 -8.02
C THR A 119 8.16 -2.17 -8.22
N ARG A 120 7.64 -2.86 -7.21
CA ARG A 120 6.28 -3.36 -7.15
C ARG A 120 5.40 -2.60 -6.16
N LEU A 121 6.01 -1.96 -5.15
CA LEU A 121 5.33 -1.04 -4.24
C LEU A 121 5.90 0.37 -4.41
N ALA A 122 5.12 1.27 -4.96
CA ALA A 122 5.49 2.67 -5.13
C ALA A 122 4.73 3.55 -4.13
N VAL A 123 5.45 4.33 -3.32
CA VAL A 123 4.83 5.36 -2.49
C VAL A 123 4.84 6.67 -3.26
N GLU A 124 3.66 7.21 -3.53
CA GLU A 124 3.49 8.40 -4.37
C GLU A 124 2.72 9.49 -3.64
N THR A 125 2.91 10.74 -4.03
CA THR A 125 2.01 11.80 -3.58
C THR A 125 0.71 11.81 -4.39
N THR A 126 -0.36 12.28 -3.76
CA THR A 126 -1.69 12.37 -4.37
C THR A 126 -1.69 13.08 -5.72
N GLY A 127 -0.91 14.18 -5.84
CA GLY A 127 -0.78 14.92 -7.11
C GLY A 127 -0.13 14.12 -8.25
N ILE A 128 0.76 13.17 -7.95
CA ILE A 128 1.31 12.24 -8.97
C ILE A 128 0.21 11.30 -9.46
N MET A 129 -0.58 10.72 -8.56
CA MET A 129 -1.70 9.86 -8.92
C MET A 129 -2.76 10.60 -9.73
N LEU A 130 -3.11 11.82 -9.32
CA LEU A 130 -4.07 12.65 -10.07
C LEU A 130 -3.59 12.88 -11.50
N ARG A 131 -2.32 13.19 -11.70
CA ARG A 131 -1.75 13.35 -13.04
C ARG A 131 -1.84 12.05 -13.85
N ARG A 132 -1.52 10.90 -13.27
CA ARG A 132 -1.65 9.59 -13.95
C ARG A 132 -3.09 9.30 -14.37
N LEU A 133 -4.07 9.61 -13.52
CA LEU A 133 -5.49 9.47 -13.86
C LEU A 133 -5.92 10.41 -15.00
N LEU A 134 -5.35 11.62 -15.08
CA LEU A 134 -5.62 12.55 -16.19
C LEU A 134 -4.94 12.12 -17.49
N ASP A 135 -3.79 11.47 -17.40
CA ASP A 135 -3.05 10.97 -18.56
C ASP A 135 -3.69 9.66 -19.11
N ASP A 136 -4.04 8.71 -18.24
CA ASP A 136 -4.68 7.44 -18.61
C ASP A 136 -5.50 6.87 -17.44
N LEU A 137 -6.82 6.88 -17.60
CA LEU A 137 -7.77 6.36 -16.61
C LEU A 137 -7.66 4.85 -16.40
N SER A 138 -7.08 4.09 -17.34
CA SER A 138 -6.91 2.65 -17.19
C SER A 138 -5.85 2.28 -16.15
N LEU A 139 -5.00 3.24 -15.73
CA LEU A 139 -3.92 3.06 -14.76
C LEU A 139 -3.06 1.81 -15.05
N PRO A 140 -2.44 1.71 -16.23
CA PRO A 140 -1.67 0.53 -16.59
C PRO A 140 -0.53 0.28 -15.59
N GLY A 141 -0.36 -0.99 -15.19
CA GLY A 141 0.65 -1.39 -14.22
C GLY A 141 0.35 -0.98 -12.77
N ILE A 142 -0.92 -0.77 -12.43
CA ILE A 142 -1.40 -0.59 -11.05
C ILE A 142 -2.53 -1.59 -10.81
N ASP A 143 -2.38 -2.43 -9.78
CA ASP A 143 -3.39 -3.43 -9.41
C ASP A 143 -4.07 -3.09 -8.10
N ALA A 144 -3.40 -2.33 -7.23
CA ALA A 144 -3.99 -1.82 -6.01
C ALA A 144 -3.55 -0.39 -5.71
N VAL A 145 -4.48 0.42 -5.23
CA VAL A 145 -4.23 1.78 -4.73
C VAL A 145 -4.65 1.85 -3.26
N VAL A 146 -3.73 2.30 -2.43
CA VAL A 146 -3.95 2.54 -1.01
C VAL A 146 -3.87 4.04 -0.74
N LEU A 147 -4.94 4.64 -0.24
CA LEU A 147 -4.98 6.05 0.16
C LEU A 147 -4.73 6.12 1.68
N ASP A 148 -3.58 6.66 2.07
CA ASP A 148 -3.23 6.81 3.49
C ASP A 148 -3.50 8.22 4.00
N GLU A 149 -3.64 8.34 5.32
CA GLU A 149 -3.93 9.61 6.01
C GLU A 149 -5.19 10.33 5.46
N PHE A 150 -6.22 9.55 5.07
CA PHE A 150 -7.42 10.09 4.42
C PHE A 150 -8.17 11.12 5.27
N HIS A 151 -8.01 11.08 6.59
CA HIS A 151 -8.57 12.07 7.51
C HIS A 151 -8.00 13.50 7.34
N GLU A 152 -6.87 13.68 6.64
CA GLU A 152 -6.38 15.03 6.30
C GLU A 152 -7.27 15.76 5.28
N ARG A 153 -8.17 15.04 4.59
CA ARG A 153 -9.25 15.57 3.72
C ARG A 153 -8.79 16.68 2.78
N THR A 154 -7.78 16.38 1.96
CA THR A 154 -7.39 17.31 0.89
C THR A 154 -8.32 17.15 -0.32
N ILE A 155 -8.61 18.25 -1.02
CA ILE A 155 -9.42 18.23 -2.26
C ILE A 155 -8.84 17.25 -3.28
N GLU A 156 -7.51 17.19 -3.40
CA GLU A 156 -6.83 16.26 -4.30
C GLU A 156 -7.11 14.81 -3.93
N MET A 157 -7.10 14.47 -2.63
CA MET A 157 -7.35 13.11 -2.14
C MET A 157 -8.79 12.68 -2.40
N ASP A 158 -9.76 13.57 -2.12
CA ASP A 158 -11.17 13.32 -2.38
C ASP A 158 -11.45 13.13 -3.88
N LEU A 159 -10.83 13.96 -4.73
CA LEU A 159 -10.95 13.85 -6.18
C LEU A 159 -10.34 12.53 -6.69
N VAL A 160 -9.15 12.17 -6.22
CA VAL A 160 -8.50 10.90 -6.59
C VAL A 160 -9.35 9.72 -6.18
N LEU A 161 -9.90 9.69 -4.96
CA LEU A 161 -10.78 8.61 -4.53
C LEU A 161 -12.03 8.51 -5.43
N GLY A 162 -12.68 9.62 -5.72
CA GLY A 162 -13.87 9.63 -6.59
C GLY A 162 -13.56 9.10 -8.00
N LEU A 163 -12.42 9.50 -8.58
CA LEU A 163 -11.97 9.01 -9.87
C LEU A 163 -11.62 7.52 -9.83
N LEU A 164 -10.91 7.04 -8.80
CA LEU A 164 -10.55 5.63 -8.65
C LEU A 164 -11.79 4.74 -8.52
N ILE A 165 -12.80 5.15 -7.74
CA ILE A 165 -14.07 4.42 -7.64
C ILE A 165 -14.73 4.34 -9.02
N ARG A 166 -14.82 5.47 -9.74
CA ARG A 166 -15.41 5.49 -11.08
C ARG A 166 -14.63 4.61 -12.07
N VAL A 167 -13.30 4.66 -12.05
CA VAL A 167 -12.44 3.79 -12.88
C VAL A 167 -12.72 2.32 -12.57
N ARG A 168 -12.79 1.95 -11.29
CA ARG A 168 -13.10 0.59 -10.88
C ARG A 168 -14.47 0.15 -11.38
N ASP A 169 -15.48 0.99 -11.27
CA ASP A 169 -16.86 0.63 -11.63
C ASP A 169 -17.06 0.53 -13.15
N THR A 170 -16.26 1.23 -13.96
CA THR A 170 -16.49 1.35 -15.41
C THR A 170 -15.42 0.69 -16.28
N LEU A 171 -14.14 0.68 -15.85
CA LEU A 171 -13.02 0.28 -16.67
C LEU A 171 -12.20 -0.87 -16.05
N ARG A 172 -12.00 -0.85 -14.75
CA ARG A 172 -11.07 -1.74 -14.03
C ARG A 172 -11.75 -2.37 -12.81
N PRO A 173 -12.72 -3.29 -12.98
CA PRO A 173 -13.38 -3.96 -11.87
C PRO A 173 -12.42 -4.79 -10.99
N ASP A 174 -11.23 -5.09 -11.50
CA ASP A 174 -10.13 -5.77 -10.84
C ASP A 174 -9.32 -4.86 -9.91
N LEU A 175 -9.38 -3.52 -10.10
CA LEU A 175 -8.60 -2.56 -9.33
C LEU A 175 -8.98 -2.59 -7.84
N ARG A 176 -8.01 -2.88 -6.98
CA ARG A 176 -8.22 -2.85 -5.54
C ARG A 176 -8.04 -1.45 -4.98
N ILE A 177 -8.95 -1.02 -4.14
CA ILE A 177 -8.91 0.30 -3.50
C ILE A 177 -9.04 0.11 -1.99
N VAL A 178 -8.05 0.62 -1.26
CA VAL A 178 -8.05 0.63 0.21
C VAL A 178 -7.85 2.06 0.68
N VAL A 179 -8.73 2.52 1.57
CA VAL A 179 -8.64 3.84 2.21
C VAL A 179 -8.26 3.63 3.67
N MET A 180 -7.22 4.30 4.13
CA MET A 180 -6.75 4.22 5.51
C MET A 180 -6.88 5.57 6.20
N SER A 181 -7.47 5.58 7.38
CA SER A 181 -7.72 6.78 8.17
C SER A 181 -7.42 6.56 9.65
N ALA A 182 -7.10 7.61 10.37
CA ALA A 182 -6.99 7.57 11.82
C ALA A 182 -8.37 7.62 12.50
N THR A 183 -9.33 8.28 11.86
CA THR A 183 -10.71 8.45 12.33
C THR A 183 -11.70 8.20 11.18
N LEU A 184 -12.96 7.89 11.54
CA LEU A 184 -14.11 7.96 10.65
C LEU A 184 -14.92 9.17 11.10
N ASP A 185 -14.84 10.28 10.39
CA ASP A 185 -15.76 11.40 10.49
C ASP A 185 -16.63 11.46 9.24
#